data_fcceca4c6d61e4aeac8095175e3fc6fe
#
_entry.id   fcceca4c6d61e4aeac8095175e3fc6fe
#
_cell.length_a   1.000
_cell.length_b   1.000
_cell.length_c   1.000
_cell.angle_alpha   90.00
_cell.angle_beta   90.00
_cell.angle_gamma   90.00
#
_symmetry.space_group_name_H-M   'P 1'
#
loop_
_entity.id
_entity.type
_entity.pdbx_description
1 polymer ?
#
loop_
_entity_poly.entity_id
_entity_poly.type
_entity_poly.pdbx_seq_one_letter_code
_entity_poly.pdbx_strand_id
1 'polypeptide(L)'
;QDHEKRKTKAYKEDIGKYYNMKIQMFEDELYYVCHDGRELHHIRTETKEQSGYTQTFEVYGCADCSGCEHKAGCLYKYNAERDREKNKIMKINEQWESLKEESHANIQSEKGILNRQIRSIQTEGHFGDIKENDSFRRFNYRTTEKVYKEFMLYAFGRNLNKYHRFLHDKIQKYEGKTEEKTA
;
A
#
# COMPACT_ATOMS: atom_id res chain seq x y z
N GLN A 1 -0.09 5.81 -10.96
CA GLN A 1 -0.30 7.28 -10.99
C GLN A 1 -0.32 7.90 -9.58
N ASP A 2 -1.00 7.30 -8.58
CA ASP A 2 -1.07 7.87 -7.23
C ASP A 2 0.25 7.80 -6.44
N HIS A 3 1.05 6.78 -6.67
CA HIS A 3 2.35 6.62 -6.00
C HIS A 3 3.38 7.69 -6.44
N GLU A 4 3.34 8.10 -7.69
CA GLU A 4 4.21 9.18 -8.19
C GLU A 4 3.77 10.55 -7.67
N LYS A 5 2.46 10.81 -7.60
CA LYS A 5 1.92 12.04 -7.02
C LYS A 5 2.31 12.23 -5.56
N ARG A 6 2.36 11.14 -4.76
CA ARG A 6 2.75 11.19 -3.34
C ARG A 6 4.22 11.58 -3.12
N LYS A 7 5.07 11.44 -4.13
CA LYS A 7 6.48 11.85 -4.08
C LYS A 7 6.67 13.34 -4.39
N THR A 8 5.67 14.00 -4.94
CA THR A 8 5.78 15.41 -5.33
C THR A 8 5.83 16.32 -4.11
N LYS A 9 6.58 17.43 -4.24
CA LYS A 9 6.65 18.48 -3.23
C LYS A 9 5.26 19.03 -2.91
N ALA A 10 4.42 19.22 -3.93
CA ALA A 10 3.05 19.70 -3.79
C ALA A 10 2.19 18.79 -2.91
N TYR A 11 2.37 17.46 -2.96
CA TYR A 11 1.64 16.55 -2.11
C TYR A 11 2.12 16.59 -0.64
N LYS A 12 3.43 16.70 -0.43
CA LYS A 12 4.03 16.78 0.91
C LYS A 12 3.70 18.08 1.63
N GLU A 13 3.51 19.15 0.88
CA GLU A 13 3.21 20.50 1.38
C GLU A 13 1.71 20.85 1.27
N ASP A 14 0.83 19.89 0.96
CA ASP A 14 -0.61 20.11 0.84
C ASP A 14 -1.22 20.53 2.19
N ILE A 15 -1.51 21.82 2.30
CA ILE A 15 -2.09 22.44 3.52
C ILE A 15 -3.49 21.93 3.86
N GLY A 16 -4.15 21.30 2.92
CA GLY A 16 -5.49 20.71 3.10
C GLY A 16 -5.47 19.35 3.79
N LYS A 17 -4.30 18.77 4.05
CA LYS A 17 -4.17 17.44 4.66
C LYS A 17 -3.91 17.52 6.17
N TYR A 18 -4.63 16.69 6.93
CA TYR A 18 -4.54 16.66 8.41
C TYR A 18 -3.12 16.40 8.92
N TYR A 19 -2.32 15.58 8.24
CA TYR A 19 -0.94 15.27 8.65
C TYR A 19 0.04 16.44 8.47
N ASN A 20 -0.36 17.50 7.75
CA ASN A 20 0.39 18.76 7.63
C ASN A 20 -0.14 19.86 8.57
N MET A 21 -1.17 19.56 9.37
CA MET A 21 -1.73 20.46 10.38
C MET A 21 -1.08 20.20 11.73
N LYS A 22 -1.05 21.21 12.58
CA LYS A 22 -0.58 21.04 13.96
C LYS A 22 -1.67 20.39 14.78
N ILE A 23 -1.30 19.38 15.57
CA ILE A 23 -2.20 18.72 16.52
C ILE A 23 -1.99 19.37 17.86
N GLN A 24 -3.07 19.75 18.53
CA GLN A 24 -3.07 20.29 19.89
C GLN A 24 -4.11 19.56 20.74
N MET A 25 -3.92 19.60 22.03
CA MET A 25 -4.81 18.98 23.02
C MET A 25 -5.16 20.02 24.09
N PHE A 26 -6.43 20.14 24.37
CA PHE A 26 -6.95 21.01 25.42
C PHE A 26 -8.06 20.26 26.17
N GLU A 27 -7.95 20.16 27.49
CA GLU A 27 -8.92 19.46 28.37
C GLU A 27 -9.31 18.06 27.86
N ASP A 28 -8.31 17.25 27.43
CA ASP A 28 -8.45 15.91 26.86
C ASP A 28 -9.15 15.86 25.46
N GLU A 29 -9.44 17.01 24.85
CA GLU A 29 -9.96 17.08 23.49
C GLU A 29 -8.85 17.36 22.49
N LEU A 30 -8.72 16.48 21.49
CA LEU A 30 -7.77 16.63 20.39
C LEU A 30 -8.37 17.50 19.29
N TYR A 31 -7.64 18.53 18.87
CA TYR A 31 -8.04 19.37 17.74
C TYR A 31 -6.87 19.68 16.82
N TYR A 32 -7.20 20.04 15.60
CA TYR A 32 -6.22 20.36 14.56
C TYR A 32 -6.18 21.87 14.34
N VAL A 33 -4.99 22.42 14.13
CA VAL A 33 -4.81 23.83 13.76
C VAL A 33 -4.41 23.90 12.29
N CYS A 34 -5.21 24.53 11.47
CA CYS A 34 -4.96 24.68 10.03
C CYS A 34 -3.83 25.66 9.75
N HIS A 35 -3.45 25.78 8.47
CA HIS A 35 -2.38 26.69 8.04
C HIS A 35 -2.65 28.18 8.36
N ASP A 36 -3.92 28.57 8.40
CA ASP A 36 -4.38 29.94 8.76
C ASP A 36 -4.51 30.15 10.28
N GLY A 37 -4.10 29.17 11.11
CA GLY A 37 -4.20 29.26 12.57
C GLY A 37 -5.57 29.00 13.15
N ARG A 38 -6.55 28.59 12.34
CA ARG A 38 -7.92 28.28 12.82
C ARG A 38 -7.99 26.83 13.29
N GLU A 39 -8.84 26.61 14.27
CA GLU A 39 -9.02 25.32 14.93
C GLU A 39 -10.08 24.48 14.22
N LEU A 40 -9.83 23.19 14.15
CA LEU A 40 -10.77 22.18 13.67
C LEU A 40 -11.04 21.21 14.82
N HIS A 41 -12.23 21.33 15.38
CA HIS A 41 -12.70 20.50 16.50
C HIS A 41 -13.44 19.27 16.00
N HIS A 42 -13.52 18.26 16.85
CA HIS A 42 -14.33 17.08 16.59
C HIS A 42 -15.81 17.46 16.49
N ILE A 43 -16.47 17.03 15.41
CA ILE A 43 -17.90 17.34 15.19
C ILE A 43 -18.75 16.09 15.48
N ARG A 44 -18.31 14.94 14.95
CA ARG A 44 -19.05 13.69 15.05
C ARG A 44 -18.19 12.51 14.63
N THR A 45 -18.60 11.32 15.03
CA THR A 45 -18.09 10.06 14.54
C THR A 45 -19.05 9.49 13.50
N GLU A 46 -18.54 9.09 12.34
CA GLU A 46 -19.30 8.46 11.27
C GLU A 46 -18.86 7.01 11.10
N THR A 47 -19.81 6.11 10.96
CA THR A 47 -19.54 4.70 10.64
C THR A 47 -19.99 4.40 9.21
N LYS A 48 -19.20 3.63 8.49
CA LYS A 48 -19.53 3.14 7.15
C LYS A 48 -19.29 1.65 7.08
N GLU A 49 -20.29 0.91 6.68
CA GLU A 49 -20.15 -0.51 6.40
C GLU A 49 -19.89 -0.75 4.90
N GLN A 50 -18.86 -1.52 4.60
CA GLN A 50 -18.51 -1.89 3.23
C GLN A 50 -17.95 -3.31 3.20
N SER A 51 -18.58 -4.19 2.42
CA SER A 51 -18.14 -5.58 2.24
C SER A 51 -18.01 -6.37 3.55
N GLY A 52 -18.92 -6.14 4.53
CA GLY A 52 -18.89 -6.79 5.83
C GLY A 52 -17.84 -6.23 6.82
N TYR A 53 -17.21 -5.12 6.48
CA TYR A 53 -16.26 -4.43 7.34
C TYR A 53 -16.78 -3.05 7.72
N THR A 54 -16.82 -2.76 9.02
CA THR A 54 -17.25 -1.47 9.56
C THR A 54 -16.05 -0.54 9.72
N GLN A 55 -16.09 0.58 9.03
CA GLN A 55 -15.09 1.65 9.13
C GLN A 55 -15.61 2.78 9.99
N THR A 56 -14.81 3.24 10.94
CA THR A 56 -15.12 4.38 11.80
C THR A 56 -14.27 5.58 11.39
N PHE A 57 -14.92 6.74 11.25
CA PHE A 57 -14.28 7.99 10.85
C PHE A 57 -14.57 9.06 11.90
N GLU A 58 -13.52 9.63 12.46
CA GLU A 58 -13.61 10.83 13.27
C GLU A 58 -13.67 12.06 12.34
N VAL A 59 -14.69 12.89 12.49
CA VAL A 59 -14.93 14.04 11.63
C VAL A 59 -14.59 15.31 12.40
N TYR A 60 -13.62 16.04 11.89
CA TYR A 60 -13.18 17.33 12.41
C TYR A 60 -13.58 18.44 11.44
N GLY A 61 -13.94 19.59 11.97
CA GLY A 61 -14.31 20.73 11.14
C GLY A 61 -13.97 22.07 11.76
N CYS A 62 -13.68 23.03 10.90
CA CYS A 62 -13.50 24.41 11.26
C CYS A 62 -14.86 25.09 11.39
N ALA A 63 -15.07 25.87 12.46
CA ALA A 63 -16.31 26.58 12.68
C ALA A 63 -16.57 27.66 11.62
N ASP A 64 -15.52 28.39 11.25
CA ASP A 64 -15.62 29.45 10.23
C ASP A 64 -14.34 29.52 9.38
N CYS A 65 -14.51 29.38 8.08
CA CYS A 65 -13.45 29.56 7.06
C CYS A 65 -13.72 30.78 6.17
N SER A 66 -14.58 31.71 6.57
CA SER A 66 -14.83 32.94 5.81
C SER A 66 -13.56 33.80 5.75
N GLY A 67 -13.31 34.45 4.62
CA GLY A 67 -12.15 35.32 4.44
C GLY A 67 -10.78 34.67 4.48
N CYS A 68 -10.67 33.33 4.53
CA CYS A 68 -9.40 32.63 4.53
C CYS A 68 -8.73 32.70 3.16
N GLU A 69 -7.54 33.27 3.06
CA GLU A 69 -6.76 33.38 1.82
C GLU A 69 -6.27 32.01 1.29
N HIS A 70 -6.10 31.04 2.20
CA HIS A 70 -5.63 29.70 1.90
C HIS A 70 -6.74 28.73 1.46
N LYS A 71 -7.98 29.18 1.34
CA LYS A 71 -9.15 28.35 1.08
C LYS A 71 -9.04 27.53 -0.21
N ALA A 72 -8.47 28.13 -1.25
CA ALA A 72 -8.26 27.47 -2.54
C ALA A 72 -7.29 26.26 -2.48
N GLY A 73 -6.25 26.35 -1.64
CA GLY A 73 -5.33 25.25 -1.43
C GLY A 73 -5.79 24.25 -0.36
N CYS A 74 -6.70 24.67 0.53
CA CYS A 74 -7.18 23.86 1.64
C CYS A 74 -8.35 22.94 1.26
N LEU A 75 -9.28 23.41 0.42
CA LEU A 75 -10.46 22.65 0.00
C LEU A 75 -10.19 21.87 -1.29
N TYR A 76 -10.60 20.61 -1.30
CA TYR A 76 -10.48 19.77 -2.49
C TYR A 76 -11.37 20.27 -3.63
N LYS A 77 -10.77 20.51 -4.81
CA LYS A 77 -11.48 21.04 -6.01
C LYS A 77 -12.29 22.30 -5.71
N TYR A 78 -11.66 23.24 -5.00
CA TYR A 78 -12.30 24.52 -4.66
C TYR A 78 -12.81 25.27 -5.88
N ASN A 79 -14.04 25.77 -5.78
CA ASN A 79 -14.64 26.69 -6.74
C ASN A 79 -15.13 27.93 -5.97
N ALA A 80 -14.67 29.13 -6.38
CA ALA A 80 -14.93 30.38 -5.66
C ALA A 80 -16.41 30.74 -5.58
N GLU A 81 -17.23 30.38 -6.58
CA GLU A 81 -18.65 30.66 -6.61
C GLU A 81 -19.46 29.71 -5.73
N ARG A 82 -19.12 28.41 -5.79
CA ARG A 82 -19.85 27.36 -5.07
C ARG A 82 -19.43 27.19 -3.63
N ASP A 83 -18.13 27.29 -3.36
CA ASP A 83 -17.53 26.87 -2.09
C ASP A 83 -17.13 28.07 -1.19
N ARG A 84 -17.60 29.28 -1.53
CA ARG A 84 -17.26 30.52 -0.81
C ARG A 84 -17.58 30.46 0.69
N GLU A 85 -18.74 29.87 1.04
CA GLU A 85 -19.21 29.74 2.43
C GLU A 85 -18.86 28.38 3.07
N LYS A 86 -18.22 27.49 2.30
CA LYS A 86 -17.94 26.14 2.76
C LYS A 86 -16.78 26.13 3.74
N ASN A 87 -17.00 25.50 4.88
CA ASN A 87 -15.96 25.28 5.90
C ASN A 87 -15.16 24.02 5.64
N LYS A 88 -13.94 23.98 6.16
CA LYS A 88 -13.07 22.80 6.10
C LYS A 88 -13.62 21.70 6.98
N ILE A 89 -13.81 20.51 6.39
CA ILE A 89 -14.15 19.27 7.08
C ILE A 89 -13.13 18.21 6.70
N MET A 90 -12.67 17.45 7.69
CA MET A 90 -11.76 16.30 7.53
C MET A 90 -12.39 15.06 8.12
N LYS A 91 -12.12 13.91 7.49
CA LYS A 91 -12.50 12.60 8.01
C LYS A 91 -11.23 11.78 8.19
N ILE A 92 -11.01 11.32 9.40
CA ILE A 92 -9.83 10.55 9.77
C ILE A 92 -10.29 9.18 10.25
N ASN A 93 -9.69 8.14 9.71
CA ASN A 93 -9.87 6.78 10.19
C ASN A 93 -8.60 6.39 10.97
N GLU A 94 -8.66 6.48 12.28
CA GLU A 94 -7.52 6.22 13.16
C GLU A 94 -6.99 4.79 13.04
N GLN A 95 -7.91 3.82 12.93
CA GLN A 95 -7.53 2.43 12.71
C GLN A 95 -6.75 2.24 11.41
N TRP A 96 -7.19 2.89 10.34
CA TRP A 96 -6.49 2.86 9.05
C TRP A 96 -5.10 3.48 9.14
N GLU A 97 -4.96 4.63 9.82
CA GLU A 97 -3.66 5.27 9.98
C GLU A 97 -2.70 4.43 10.84
N SER A 98 -3.19 3.83 11.92
CA SER A 98 -2.40 2.91 12.75
C SER A 98 -1.90 1.70 11.96
N LEU A 99 -2.78 1.05 11.19
CA LEU A 99 -2.40 -0.09 10.34
C LEU A 99 -1.40 0.31 9.23
N LYS A 100 -1.52 1.53 8.74
CA LYS A 100 -0.60 2.07 7.73
C LYS A 100 0.79 2.33 8.31
N GLU A 101 0.86 2.85 9.53
CA GLU A 101 2.13 3.04 10.25
C GLU A 101 2.78 1.69 10.58
N GLU A 102 2.02 0.73 11.10
CA GLU A 102 2.50 -0.63 11.34
C GLU A 102 3.02 -1.28 10.05
N SER A 103 2.26 -1.21 8.98
CA SER A 103 2.69 -1.73 7.68
C SER A 103 3.98 -1.06 7.19
N HIS A 104 4.10 0.27 7.36
CA HIS A 104 5.30 1.00 6.99
C HIS A 104 6.50 0.56 7.83
N ALA A 105 6.34 0.44 9.15
CA ALA A 105 7.38 -0.04 10.06
C ALA A 105 7.83 -1.46 9.70
N ASN A 106 6.89 -2.36 9.42
CA ASN A 106 7.18 -3.73 8.99
C ASN A 106 7.96 -3.76 7.67
N ILE A 107 7.60 -2.93 6.70
CA ILE A 107 8.29 -2.83 5.41
C ILE A 107 9.72 -2.28 5.55
N GLN A 108 9.95 -1.38 6.49
CA GLN A 108 11.27 -0.77 6.73
C GLN A 108 12.14 -1.57 7.69
N SER A 109 11.60 -2.57 8.38
CA SER A 109 12.39 -3.47 9.23
C SER A 109 13.41 -4.27 8.41
N GLU A 110 14.50 -4.70 9.03
CA GLU A 110 15.51 -5.56 8.38
C GLU A 110 14.90 -6.80 7.75
N LYS A 111 13.97 -7.45 8.47
CA LYS A 111 13.22 -8.61 7.96
C LYS A 111 12.33 -8.24 6.77
N GLY A 112 11.68 -7.09 6.80
CA GLY A 112 10.85 -6.60 5.71
C GLY A 112 11.66 -6.27 4.46
N ILE A 113 12.82 -5.67 4.62
CA ILE A 113 13.75 -5.38 3.53
C ILE A 113 14.24 -6.70 2.90
N LEU A 114 14.70 -7.64 3.73
CA LEU A 114 15.15 -8.95 3.27
C LEU A 114 14.04 -9.72 2.54
N ASN A 115 12.84 -9.75 3.09
CA ASN A 115 11.70 -10.42 2.47
C ASN A 115 11.33 -9.81 1.11
N ARG A 116 11.42 -8.49 0.95
CA ARG A 116 11.19 -7.83 -0.33
C ARG A 116 12.26 -8.17 -1.35
N GLN A 117 13.53 -8.23 -0.95
CA GLN A 117 14.63 -8.64 -1.82
C GLN A 117 14.46 -10.09 -2.27
N ILE A 118 14.18 -11.01 -1.33
CA ILE A 118 13.95 -12.42 -1.65
C ILE A 118 12.75 -12.57 -2.59
N ARG A 119 11.65 -11.88 -2.33
CA ARG A 119 10.46 -11.91 -3.18
C ARG A 119 10.76 -11.39 -4.60
N SER A 120 11.50 -10.28 -4.74
CA SER A 120 11.88 -9.73 -6.02
C SER A 120 12.72 -10.76 -6.81
N ILE A 121 13.77 -11.30 -6.21
CA ILE A 121 14.63 -12.32 -6.84
C ILE A 121 13.82 -13.54 -7.25
N GLN A 122 12.97 -14.06 -6.39
CA GLN A 122 12.17 -15.26 -6.69
C GLN A 122 11.13 -15.01 -7.77
N THR A 123 10.44 -13.87 -7.74
CA THR A 123 9.34 -13.58 -8.67
C THR A 123 9.89 -13.17 -10.04
N GLU A 124 10.81 -12.23 -10.07
CA GLU A 124 11.39 -11.70 -11.32
C GLU A 124 12.26 -12.75 -12.01
N GLY A 125 13.07 -13.48 -11.26
CA GLY A 125 13.85 -14.61 -11.78
C GLY A 125 12.95 -15.68 -12.39
N HIS A 126 11.83 -15.99 -11.74
CA HIS A 126 10.87 -16.99 -12.24
C HIS A 126 10.19 -16.55 -13.53
N PHE A 127 9.80 -15.28 -13.62
CA PHE A 127 9.23 -14.73 -14.86
C PHE A 127 10.27 -14.62 -15.98
N GLY A 128 11.51 -14.30 -15.65
CA GLY A 128 12.62 -14.32 -16.60
C GLY A 128 12.85 -15.72 -17.16
N ASP A 129 12.91 -16.72 -16.31
CA ASP A 129 13.01 -18.12 -16.72
C ASP A 129 11.87 -18.55 -17.64
N ILE A 130 10.63 -18.21 -17.27
CA ILE A 130 9.43 -18.54 -18.06
C ILE A 130 9.52 -17.94 -19.46
N LYS A 131 9.93 -16.69 -19.59
CA LYS A 131 9.96 -15.97 -20.88
C LYS A 131 11.16 -16.38 -21.73
N GLU A 132 12.33 -16.48 -21.14
CA GLU A 132 13.59 -16.65 -21.88
C GLU A 132 13.99 -18.12 -21.98
N ASN A 133 14.02 -18.86 -20.87
CA ASN A 133 14.50 -20.23 -20.88
C ASN A 133 13.46 -21.23 -21.39
N ASP A 134 12.18 -21.02 -21.04
CA ASP A 134 11.08 -21.89 -21.46
C ASP A 134 10.37 -21.38 -22.70
N SER A 135 10.80 -20.25 -23.27
CA SER A 135 10.25 -19.64 -24.50
C SER A 135 8.73 -19.38 -24.44
N PHE A 136 8.18 -19.20 -23.25
CA PHE A 136 6.76 -18.93 -23.07
C PHE A 136 6.47 -17.44 -23.33
N ARG A 137 6.32 -17.08 -24.62
CA ARG A 137 6.20 -15.67 -25.03
C ARG A 137 4.76 -15.16 -25.08
N ARG A 138 3.79 -16.04 -25.28
CA ARG A 138 2.36 -15.68 -25.38
C ARG A 138 1.47 -16.89 -25.07
N PHE A 139 0.24 -16.61 -24.65
CA PHE A 139 -0.79 -17.63 -24.52
C PHE A 139 -1.33 -18.04 -25.89
N ASN A 140 -1.64 -19.32 -26.07
CA ASN A 140 -2.24 -19.88 -27.26
C ASN A 140 -3.76 -19.65 -27.30
N TYR A 141 -4.37 -19.49 -26.14
CA TYR A 141 -5.80 -19.29 -25.98
C TYR A 141 -6.16 -17.83 -25.64
N ARG A 142 -7.42 -17.43 -25.93
CA ARG A 142 -7.87 -16.02 -25.79
C ARG A 142 -8.89 -15.78 -24.67
N THR A 143 -9.53 -16.82 -24.12
CA THR A 143 -10.51 -16.63 -23.04
C THR A 143 -9.85 -16.79 -21.70
N THR A 144 -10.32 -16.04 -20.68
CA THR A 144 -9.77 -16.07 -19.32
C THR A 144 -9.67 -17.49 -18.77
N GLU A 145 -10.70 -18.31 -18.95
CA GLU A 145 -10.73 -19.69 -18.47
C GLU A 145 -9.66 -20.56 -19.15
N LYS A 146 -9.51 -20.46 -20.47
CA LYS A 146 -8.54 -21.24 -21.21
C LYS A 146 -7.10 -20.78 -20.95
N VAL A 147 -6.88 -19.47 -20.85
CA VAL A 147 -5.60 -18.88 -20.45
C VAL A 147 -5.20 -19.34 -19.05
N TYR A 148 -6.15 -19.37 -18.11
CA TYR A 148 -5.91 -19.88 -16.77
C TYR A 148 -5.50 -21.37 -16.77
N LYS A 149 -6.22 -22.21 -17.52
CA LYS A 149 -5.88 -23.64 -17.65
C LYS A 149 -4.51 -23.85 -18.28
N GLU A 150 -4.19 -23.11 -19.34
CA GLU A 150 -2.87 -23.15 -19.99
C GLU A 150 -1.75 -22.78 -19.03
N PHE A 151 -1.92 -21.68 -18.26
CA PHE A 151 -0.94 -21.25 -17.30
C PHE A 151 -0.78 -22.24 -16.12
N MET A 152 -1.88 -22.83 -15.65
CA MET A 152 -1.83 -23.83 -14.57
C MET A 152 -1.08 -25.09 -14.97
N LEU A 153 -1.28 -25.59 -16.21
CA LEU A 153 -0.51 -26.73 -16.75
C LEU A 153 0.98 -26.39 -16.83
N TYR A 154 1.28 -25.19 -17.30
CA TYR A 154 2.65 -24.70 -17.40
C TYR A 154 3.31 -24.61 -16.00
N ALA A 155 2.63 -23.99 -15.03
CA ALA A 155 3.09 -23.88 -13.65
C ALA A 155 3.31 -25.27 -13.00
N PHE A 156 2.42 -26.21 -13.28
CA PHE A 156 2.56 -27.59 -12.81
C PHE A 156 3.83 -28.27 -13.36
N GLY A 157 4.08 -28.16 -14.65
CA GLY A 157 5.29 -28.70 -15.28
C GLY A 157 6.57 -28.10 -14.68
N ARG A 158 6.59 -26.79 -14.44
CA ARG A 158 7.73 -26.14 -13.78
C ARG A 158 7.92 -26.58 -12.33
N ASN A 159 6.85 -26.75 -11.59
CA ASN A 159 6.94 -27.26 -10.21
C ASN A 159 7.47 -28.69 -10.15
N LEU A 160 7.08 -29.55 -11.10
CA LEU A 160 7.63 -30.89 -11.24
C LEU A 160 9.14 -30.86 -11.54
N ASN A 161 9.56 -30.00 -12.48
CA ASN A 161 10.97 -29.84 -12.82
C ASN A 161 11.79 -29.33 -11.63
N LYS A 162 11.27 -28.35 -10.88
CA LYS A 162 11.90 -27.84 -9.66
C LYS A 162 12.02 -28.92 -8.58
N TYR A 163 10.96 -29.70 -8.39
CA TYR A 163 10.94 -30.82 -7.45
C TYR A 163 11.97 -31.91 -7.84
N HIS A 164 12.04 -32.26 -9.12
CA HIS A 164 13.03 -33.22 -9.64
C HIS A 164 14.45 -32.73 -9.38
N ARG A 165 14.77 -31.47 -9.70
CA ARG A 165 16.10 -30.91 -9.40
C ARG A 165 16.42 -30.96 -7.91
N PHE A 166 15.48 -30.61 -7.06
CA PHE A 166 15.66 -30.66 -5.61
C PHE A 166 15.95 -32.09 -5.10
N LEU A 167 15.29 -33.11 -5.64
CA LEU A 167 15.58 -34.50 -5.31
C LEU A 167 16.96 -34.91 -5.80
N HIS A 168 17.33 -34.53 -7.01
CA HIS A 168 18.63 -34.87 -7.60
C HIS A 168 19.79 -34.25 -6.81
N ASP A 169 19.67 -32.97 -6.45
CA ASP A 169 20.67 -32.29 -5.60
C ASP A 169 20.78 -32.92 -4.21
N LYS A 170 19.69 -33.43 -3.64
CA LYS A 170 19.72 -34.19 -2.39
C LYS A 170 20.48 -35.53 -2.57
N ILE A 171 20.18 -36.28 -3.61
CA ILE A 171 20.82 -37.57 -3.89
C ILE A 171 22.32 -37.38 -4.03
N GLN A 172 22.80 -36.44 -4.83
CA GLN A 172 24.21 -36.13 -5.00
C GLN A 172 24.91 -35.76 -3.69
N LYS A 173 24.25 -34.98 -2.82
CA LYS A 173 24.78 -34.62 -1.49
C LYS A 173 24.88 -35.81 -0.54
N TYR A 174 24.07 -36.84 -0.69
CA TYR A 174 24.13 -38.05 0.09
C TYR A 174 25.23 -39.00 -0.44
N GLU A 175 25.38 -39.15 -1.74
CA GLU A 175 26.41 -39.98 -2.38
C GLU A 175 27.79 -39.41 -2.08
N GLY A 176 28.04 -38.10 -2.21
CA GLY A 176 29.32 -37.48 -1.87
C GLY A 176 29.70 -37.60 -0.40
N LYS A 177 28.78 -37.69 0.53
CA LYS A 177 29.05 -37.93 1.96
C LYS A 177 29.38 -39.40 2.28
N THR A 178 29.01 -40.32 1.42
CA THR A 178 29.29 -41.75 1.60
C THR A 178 30.71 -42.06 1.15
N GLU A 179 31.21 -41.39 0.14
CA GLU A 179 32.59 -41.53 -0.35
C GLU A 179 33.64 -40.97 0.62
N GLU A 180 33.33 -39.83 1.31
CA GLU A 180 34.22 -39.24 2.32
C GLU A 180 34.33 -40.08 3.61
N LYS A 181 33.42 -41.02 3.88
CA LYS A 181 33.45 -41.90 5.08
C LYS A 181 34.15 -43.24 4.84
N THR A 182 34.52 -43.53 3.61
CA THR A 182 35.19 -44.77 3.21
C THR A 182 36.66 -44.58 2.84
N ALA A 183 37.21 -43.37 2.95
CA ALA A 183 38.61 -43.02 2.78
C ALA A 183 39.25 -42.72 4.15
#